data_cd5c3c37ad4ab15874319ddf4ac65383
#
_entry.id   cd5c3c37ad4ab15874319ddf4ac65383
#
_cell.length_a   1.000
_cell.length_b   1.000
_cell.length_c   1.000
_cell.angle_alpha   90.00
_cell.angle_beta   90.00
_cell.angle_gamma   90.00
#
_symmetry.space_group_name_H-M   'P 1'
#
loop_
_entity.id
_entity.type
_entity.pdbx_description
1 polymer ?
#
loop_
_entity_poly.entity_id
_entity_poly.type
_entity_poly.pdbx_seq_one_letter_code
_entity_poly.pdbx_strand_id
1 'polypeptide(L)'
;MDVLSEKYLTKYEVLEMIKSDINNPLLNAIAENIKMSIKKEISIEKIEEARKQLKDLGLNSFEINLILDYLPQSIEDLNILFGKNIKLISEDKQKKIVEIINNL
;
A
#
# COMPACT_ATOMS: atom_id res chain seq x y z
N MET A 1 4.23 -20.07 -12.19
CA MET A 1 3.80 -19.46 -12.01
C MET A 1 4.21 -18.31 -11.64
N ASP A 2 4.16 -17.67 -11.94
CA ASP A 2 4.78 -16.71 -11.99
C ASP A 2 4.04 -15.49 -11.96
N VAL A 3 2.85 -15.47 -12.13
CA VAL A 3 2.00 -14.31 -11.98
C VAL A 3 2.13 -13.72 -10.60
N LEU A 4 2.25 -14.57 -9.60
CA LEU A 4 2.39 -14.10 -8.23
C LEU A 4 3.73 -13.40 -7.98
N SER A 5 4.76 -13.77 -8.72
CA SER A 5 6.07 -13.15 -8.54
C SER A 5 6.13 -11.73 -9.08
N GLU A 6 5.19 -11.37 -9.95
CA GLU A 6 5.13 -10.04 -10.55
C GLU A 6 4.14 -9.11 -9.85
N LYS A 7 3.36 -9.64 -8.92
CA LYS A 7 2.33 -8.86 -8.24
C LYS A 7 2.67 -8.71 -6.77
N TYR A 8 2.92 -7.47 -6.38
CA TYR A 8 3.16 -7.15 -4.96
C TYR A 8 1.82 -6.93 -4.26
N LEU A 9 1.68 -7.44 -3.04
CA LEU A 9 0.48 -7.31 -2.25
C LEU A 9 0.73 -6.40 -1.04
N THR A 10 -0.23 -5.55 -0.75
CA THR A 10 -0.19 -4.73 0.46
C THR A 10 -0.57 -5.57 1.68
N LYS A 11 -0.31 -5.04 2.87
CA LYS A 11 -0.72 -5.67 4.12
C LYS A 11 -2.23 -5.92 4.15
N TYR A 12 -3.00 -5.00 3.60
CA TYR A 12 -4.46 -5.11 3.55
C TYR A 12 -4.90 -6.29 2.71
N GLU A 13 -4.28 -6.48 1.56
CA GLU A 13 -4.61 -7.57 0.65
C GLU A 13 -4.20 -8.92 1.23
N VAL A 14 -3.02 -8.99 1.85
CA VAL A 14 -2.55 -10.20 2.51
C VAL A 14 -3.49 -10.59 3.65
N LEU A 15 -3.90 -9.61 4.45
CA LEU A 15 -4.84 -9.87 5.55
C LEU A 15 -6.16 -10.44 5.05
N GLU A 16 -6.67 -9.90 3.95
CA GLU A 16 -7.92 -10.38 3.37
C GLU A 16 -7.80 -11.82 2.87
N MET A 17 -6.66 -12.16 2.28
CA MET A 17 -6.41 -13.54 1.85
C MET A 17 -6.35 -14.51 3.03
N ILE A 18 -5.74 -14.08 4.14
CA ILE A 18 -5.61 -14.93 5.34
C ILE A 18 -6.97 -15.16 6.00
N LYS A 19 -7.85 -14.17 5.97
CA LYS A 19 -9.18 -14.30 6.56
C LYS A 19 -9.99 -15.45 5.97
N SER A 20 -9.66 -15.90 4.77
CA SER A 20 -10.38 -17.00 4.15
C SER A 20 -10.02 -18.37 4.75
N ASP A 21 -8.96 -18.45 5.56
CA ASP A 21 -8.52 -19.69 6.19
C ASP A 21 -8.36 -19.49 7.70
N ILE A 22 -9.47 -19.30 8.38
CA ILE A 22 -9.49 -18.94 9.79
C ILE A 22 -9.15 -20.11 10.72
N ASN A 23 -9.12 -21.31 10.18
CA ASN A 23 -8.85 -22.50 11.00
C ASN A 23 -7.36 -22.81 11.16
N ASN A 24 -6.51 -22.05 10.51
CA ASN A 24 -5.06 -22.28 10.57
C ASN A 24 -4.44 -21.38 11.65
N PRO A 25 -3.93 -21.94 12.76
CA PRO A 25 -3.38 -21.13 13.84
C PRO A 25 -2.19 -20.27 13.41
N LEU A 26 -1.36 -20.77 12.48
CA LEU A 26 -0.22 -20.02 11.98
C LEU A 26 -0.67 -18.78 11.22
N LEU A 27 -1.67 -18.93 10.35
CA LEU A 27 -2.19 -17.82 9.59
C LEU A 27 -2.87 -16.80 10.49
N ASN A 28 -3.53 -17.27 11.57
CA ASN A 28 -4.13 -16.35 12.54
C ASN A 28 -3.07 -15.51 13.25
N ALA A 29 -1.94 -16.12 13.59
CA ALA A 29 -0.84 -15.38 14.22
C ALA A 29 -0.26 -14.34 13.26
N ILE A 30 -0.10 -14.70 11.99
CA ILE A 30 0.37 -13.77 10.96
C ILE A 30 -0.62 -12.61 10.80
N ALA A 31 -1.92 -12.93 10.77
CA ALA A 31 -2.96 -11.91 10.65
C ALA A 31 -2.90 -10.92 11.80
N GLU A 32 -2.71 -11.38 13.03
CA GLU A 32 -2.61 -10.50 14.19
C GLU A 32 -1.39 -9.58 14.07
N ASN A 33 -0.25 -10.10 13.64
CA ASN A 33 0.94 -9.29 13.44
C ASN A 33 0.70 -8.20 12.38
N ILE A 34 0.01 -8.54 11.30
CA ILE A 34 -0.31 -7.58 10.25
C ILE A 34 -1.24 -6.49 10.79
N LYS A 35 -2.27 -6.88 11.53
CA LYS A 35 -3.22 -5.93 12.14
C LYS A 35 -2.51 -4.93 13.03
N MET A 36 -1.54 -5.39 13.82
CA MET A 36 -0.79 -4.53 14.72
C MET A 36 0.07 -3.50 13.98
N SER A 37 0.44 -3.79 12.73
CA SER A 37 1.26 -2.90 11.92
C SER A 37 0.44 -1.93 11.08
N ILE A 38 -0.88 -2.12 10.99
CA ILE A 38 -1.76 -1.25 10.21
C ILE A 38 -2.07 0.02 10.98
N LYS A 39 -1.78 1.16 10.36
CA LYS A 39 -2.03 2.48 10.97
C LYS A 39 -3.51 2.87 10.92
N LYS A 40 -4.24 2.36 9.94
CA LYS A 40 -5.61 2.77 9.68
C LYS A 40 -6.34 1.63 8.98
N GLU A 41 -7.55 1.34 9.43
CA GLU A 41 -8.37 0.35 8.75
C GLU A 41 -8.93 0.94 7.46
N ILE A 42 -8.66 0.26 6.35
CA ILE A 42 -9.09 0.70 5.03
C ILE A 42 -9.67 -0.52 4.31
N SER A 43 -10.83 -0.33 3.69
CA SER A 43 -11.47 -1.41 2.94
C SER A 43 -10.67 -1.78 1.70
N ILE A 44 -10.81 -3.02 1.25
CA ILE A 44 -10.12 -3.49 0.05
C ILE A 44 -10.55 -2.68 -1.18
N GLU A 45 -11.82 -2.29 -1.25
CA GLU A 45 -12.32 -1.49 -2.36
C GLU A 45 -11.59 -0.14 -2.46
N LYS A 46 -11.34 0.49 -1.32
CA LYS A 46 -10.60 1.76 -1.30
C LYS A 46 -9.14 1.56 -1.69
N ILE A 47 -8.55 0.46 -1.25
CA ILE A 47 -7.16 0.13 -1.61
C ILE A 47 -7.06 -0.08 -3.13
N GLU A 48 -7.99 -0.81 -3.73
CA GLU A 48 -7.98 -1.04 -5.17
C GLU A 48 -8.17 0.25 -5.95
N GLU A 49 -9.05 1.12 -5.49
CA GLU A 49 -9.26 2.42 -6.14
C GLU A 49 -8.02 3.29 -6.05
N ALA A 50 -7.41 3.36 -4.86
CA ALA A 50 -6.17 4.11 -4.68
C ALA A 50 -5.07 3.56 -5.57
N ARG A 51 -4.97 2.24 -5.69
CA ARG A 51 -3.99 1.58 -6.57
C ARG A 51 -4.17 2.03 -8.01
N LYS A 52 -5.40 2.10 -8.49
CA LYS A 52 -5.68 2.57 -9.85
C LYS A 52 -5.26 4.02 -10.04
N GLN A 53 -5.59 4.87 -9.08
CA GLN A 53 -5.24 6.29 -9.14
C GLN A 53 -3.73 6.48 -9.14
N LEU A 54 -3.01 5.73 -8.31
CA LEU A 54 -1.55 5.81 -8.26
C LEU A 54 -0.92 5.28 -9.54
N LYS A 55 -1.50 4.22 -10.12
CA LYS A 55 -1.03 3.69 -11.38
C LYS A 55 -1.20 4.71 -12.51
N ASP A 56 -2.27 5.46 -12.50
CA ASP A 56 -2.53 6.51 -13.49
C ASP A 56 -1.50 7.63 -13.40
N LEU A 57 -0.83 7.79 -12.26
CA LEU A 57 0.25 8.76 -12.11
C LEU A 57 1.58 8.24 -12.68
N GLY A 58 1.62 7.00 -13.14
CA GLY A 58 2.81 6.42 -13.74
C GLY A 58 3.72 5.66 -12.78
N LEU A 59 3.23 5.36 -11.58
CA LEU A 59 3.99 4.62 -10.60
C LEU A 59 3.95 3.12 -10.90
N ASN A 60 5.06 2.43 -10.59
CA ASN A 60 5.10 0.99 -10.77
C ASN A 60 4.51 0.26 -9.55
N SER A 61 4.34 -1.06 -9.67
CA SER A 61 3.69 -1.86 -8.63
C SER A 61 4.43 -1.79 -7.30
N PHE A 62 5.75 -1.78 -7.32
CA PHE A 62 6.55 -1.70 -6.11
C PHE A 62 6.32 -0.37 -5.39
N GLU A 63 6.37 0.72 -6.14
CA GLU A 63 6.15 2.06 -5.59
C GLU A 63 4.75 2.21 -5.01
N ILE A 64 3.76 1.71 -5.72
CA ILE A 64 2.37 1.76 -5.26
C ILE A 64 2.20 1.00 -3.94
N ASN A 65 2.78 -0.19 -3.84
CA ASN A 65 2.68 -0.98 -2.62
C ASN A 65 3.39 -0.31 -1.44
N LEU A 66 4.54 0.30 -1.68
CA LEU A 66 5.22 1.06 -0.63
C LEU A 66 4.34 2.17 -0.10
N ILE A 67 3.71 2.91 -1.01
CA ILE A 67 2.85 4.03 -0.64
C ILE A 67 1.64 3.55 0.15
N LEU A 68 0.98 2.48 -0.31
CA LEU A 68 -0.22 1.98 0.34
C LEU A 68 0.08 1.35 1.70
N ASP A 69 1.25 0.75 1.87
CA ASP A 69 1.62 0.16 3.15
C ASP A 69 2.09 1.21 4.16
N TYR A 70 2.80 2.23 3.69
CA TYR A 70 3.33 3.28 4.56
C TYR A 70 2.29 4.35 4.87
N LEU A 71 1.43 4.66 3.93
CA LEU A 71 0.41 5.72 4.01
C LEU A 71 1.03 7.08 4.33
N PRO A 72 1.86 7.61 3.42
CA PRO A 72 2.45 8.94 3.62
C PRO A 72 1.36 10.01 3.58
N GLN A 73 1.26 10.81 4.64
CA GLN A 73 0.21 11.82 4.76
C GLN A 73 0.71 13.22 4.43
N SER A 74 1.99 13.36 4.15
CA SER A 74 2.60 14.64 3.80
C SER A 74 3.73 14.44 2.81
N ILE A 75 4.18 15.53 2.20
CA ILE A 75 5.35 15.50 1.31
C ILE A 75 6.59 15.03 2.08
N GLU A 76 6.70 15.42 3.33
CA GLU A 76 7.81 15.00 4.17
C GLU A 76 7.83 13.49 4.37
N ASP A 77 6.67 12.89 4.57
CA ASP A 77 6.55 11.44 4.69
C ASP A 77 6.96 10.75 3.40
N LEU A 78 6.61 11.32 2.24
CA LEU A 78 7.06 10.79 0.96
C LEU A 78 8.59 10.86 0.83
N ASN A 79 9.19 11.94 1.29
CA ASN A 79 10.63 12.09 1.25
C ASN A 79 11.32 11.01 2.10
N ILE A 80 10.75 10.69 3.24
CA ILE A 80 11.28 9.64 4.11
C ILE A 80 11.17 8.27 3.41
N LEU A 81 10.03 8.02 2.77
CA LEU A 81 9.78 6.74 2.11
C LEU A 81 10.68 6.52 0.90
N PHE A 82 10.82 7.52 0.05
CA PHE A 82 11.58 7.41 -1.20
C PHE A 82 13.03 7.89 -1.11
N GLY A 83 13.36 8.67 -0.10
CA GLY A 83 14.71 9.21 0.03
C GLY A 83 15.12 10.02 -1.19
N LYS A 84 16.29 9.74 -1.72
CA LYS A 84 16.81 10.47 -2.89
C LYS A 84 15.96 10.27 -4.13
N ASN A 85 15.22 9.17 -4.20
CA ASN A 85 14.41 8.85 -5.37
C ASN A 85 13.18 9.73 -5.49
N ILE A 86 12.86 10.51 -4.47
CA ILE A 86 11.72 11.43 -4.54
C ILE A 86 11.87 12.43 -5.68
N LYS A 87 13.09 12.73 -6.09
CA LYS A 87 13.36 13.66 -7.19
C LYS A 87 12.86 13.14 -8.53
N LEU A 88 12.65 11.83 -8.64
CA LEU A 88 12.12 11.21 -9.85
C LEU A 88 10.62 11.41 -9.99
N ILE A 89 9.96 11.88 -8.94
CA ILE A 89 8.53 12.13 -8.94
C ILE A 89 8.31 13.65 -8.92
N SER A 90 7.57 14.16 -9.91
CA SER A 90 7.31 15.60 -9.99
C SER A 90 6.54 16.08 -8.76
N GLU A 91 6.68 17.37 -8.44
CA GLU A 91 5.98 17.94 -7.28
C GLU A 91 4.47 17.80 -7.40
N ASP A 92 3.93 17.97 -8.60
CA ASP A 92 2.50 17.80 -8.82
C ASP A 92 2.04 16.39 -8.50
N LYS A 93 2.82 15.39 -8.91
CA LYS A 93 2.52 14.00 -8.60
C LYS A 93 2.64 13.72 -7.10
N GLN A 94 3.65 14.29 -6.45
CA GLN A 94 3.81 14.15 -5.01
C GLN A 94 2.58 14.67 -4.26
N LYS A 95 2.07 15.82 -4.65
CA LYS A 95 0.87 16.38 -4.05
C LYS A 95 -0.35 15.49 -4.27
N LYS A 96 -0.48 14.94 -5.48
CA LYS A 96 -1.60 14.03 -5.79
C LYS A 96 -1.53 12.75 -4.98
N ILE A 97 -0.33 12.20 -4.79
CA ILE A 97 -0.15 11.01 -3.97
C ILE A 97 -0.62 11.26 -2.55
N VAL A 98 -0.19 12.36 -1.95
CA VAL A 98 -0.59 12.74 -0.60
C VAL A 98 -2.11 12.92 -0.51
N GLU A 99 -2.70 13.56 -1.51
CA GLU A 99 -4.15 13.76 -1.56
C GLU A 99 -4.89 12.43 -1.62
N ILE A 100 -4.45 11.51 -2.47
CA ILE A 100 -5.06 10.18 -2.58
C ILE A 100 -5.03 9.47 -1.23
N ILE A 101 -3.88 9.50 -0.56
CA ILE A 101 -3.72 8.81 0.72
C ILE A 101 -4.57 9.45 1.81
N ASN A 102 -4.67 10.77 1.84
CA ASN A 102 -5.47 11.45 2.85
C ASN A 102 -6.97 11.24 2.66
N ASN A 103 -7.38 10.81 1.48
CA ASN A 103 -8.78 10.51 1.19
C ASN A 103 -9.18 9.07 1.48
N LEU A 104 -8.25 8.24 1.91
CA LEU A 104 -8.54 6.84 2.25
C LEU A 104 -9.28 6.67 3.58
#